data_14270604d5563aa36c69a779f2f0bc29
#
_entry.id   14270604d5563aa36c69a779f2f0bc29
#
_cell.length_a   1.000
_cell.length_b   1.000
_cell.length_c   1.000
_cell.angle_alpha   90.00
_cell.angle_beta   90.00
_cell.angle_gamma   90.00
#
_symmetry.space_group_name_H-M   'P 1'
#
loop_
_entity.id
_entity.type
_entity.pdbx_description
1 polymer ?
#
loop_
_entity_poly.entity_id
_entity_poly.type
_entity_poly.pdbx_seq_one_letter_code
_entity_poly.pdbx_strand_id
1 'polypeptide(L)'
;MSKLLAPANVGGLDLKNRVVMSPMCTYEVIRENGIATPFHFAHYGMRAISGVGLIITESTSVDPRGRISNNDLGLWNDEQVSEFSRLVDSLHYLGSKVGVQLNHAGRKAADEDVPVAPSAIAFSDDSNTPVELSKEDIANIVNEFGQAAKRASDAGVDMVEIHGAHGYLLNQFLSAVSNKRDDEYGGSLENRFRIVSEVIDAVKANFAGPVWIRLSLTDYDDSGLQNTMADWQQIGKWLEEAGIKLIDVSTGGLLPKGPNFPVHDGYQTPFSTELKKAVNIDVSTVGLLDNPGLAEYILQNDQADLIMEGRALLRNTNWLADAAKELHDHDFKVFDASYERGQK
;
A
#
# COMPACT_ATOMS: atom_id res chain seq x y z
N MET A 1 -22.89 11.18 -13.66
CA MET A 1 -21.53 11.00 -13.12
C MET A 1 -21.34 9.52 -12.81
N SER A 2 -20.27 8.94 -13.30
CA SER A 2 -19.89 7.55 -13.01
C SER A 2 -19.56 7.38 -11.51
N LYS A 3 -19.67 6.15 -10.97
CA LYS A 3 -19.29 5.88 -9.58
C LYS A 3 -17.77 6.06 -9.37
N LEU A 4 -16.98 5.71 -10.39
CA LEU A 4 -15.52 5.84 -10.41
C LEU A 4 -15.06 7.30 -10.23
N LEU A 5 -15.68 8.22 -10.95
CA LEU A 5 -15.28 9.63 -10.99
C LEU A 5 -16.07 10.53 -10.01
N ALA A 6 -17.09 9.99 -9.34
CA ALA A 6 -17.88 10.72 -8.35
C ALA A 6 -17.14 10.86 -7.01
N PRO A 7 -17.30 12.01 -6.32
CA PRO A 7 -16.83 12.16 -4.94
C PRO A 7 -17.40 11.08 -4.02
N ALA A 8 -16.60 10.69 -3.01
CA ALA A 8 -17.00 9.68 -2.04
C ALA A 8 -16.28 9.87 -0.70
N ASN A 9 -16.95 9.48 0.39
CA ASN A 9 -16.28 9.23 1.67
C ASN A 9 -15.96 7.74 1.73
N VAL A 10 -14.68 7.38 1.65
CA VAL A 10 -14.19 5.99 1.63
C VAL A 10 -12.88 5.90 2.38
N GLY A 11 -12.70 4.83 3.15
CA GLY A 11 -11.50 4.62 3.95
C GLY A 11 -11.27 5.71 5.02
N GLY A 12 -12.33 6.44 5.40
CA GLY A 12 -12.25 7.56 6.33
C GLY A 12 -11.77 8.87 5.70
N LEU A 13 -11.75 8.97 4.36
CA LEU A 13 -11.34 10.17 3.61
C LEU A 13 -12.47 10.67 2.70
N ASP A 14 -12.61 11.99 2.61
CA ASP A 14 -13.41 12.63 1.56
C ASP A 14 -12.56 12.78 0.30
N LEU A 15 -12.84 11.95 -0.70
CA LEU A 15 -12.12 11.88 -1.97
C LEU A 15 -12.94 12.50 -3.09
N LYS A 16 -12.28 13.24 -4.01
CA LYS A 16 -12.93 13.84 -5.18
C LYS A 16 -13.33 12.82 -6.25
N ASN A 17 -12.78 11.61 -6.21
CA ASN A 17 -13.13 10.44 -7.01
C ASN A 17 -12.57 9.16 -6.34
N ARG A 18 -12.93 7.98 -6.88
CA ARG A 18 -12.51 6.68 -6.33
C ARG A 18 -11.24 6.10 -6.97
N VAL A 19 -10.43 6.93 -7.63
CA VAL A 19 -9.16 6.52 -8.22
C VAL A 19 -8.01 6.88 -7.30
N VAL A 20 -7.25 5.88 -6.92
CA VAL A 20 -6.07 6.01 -6.05
C VAL A 20 -4.82 5.64 -6.82
N MET A 21 -3.80 6.49 -6.79
CA MET A 21 -2.46 6.09 -7.23
C MET A 21 -1.88 5.11 -6.21
N SER A 22 -1.74 3.85 -6.62
CA SER A 22 -1.13 2.78 -5.83
C SER A 22 0.35 3.09 -5.52
N PRO A 23 0.88 2.77 -4.33
CA PRO A 23 2.29 2.95 -4.02
C PRO A 23 3.17 2.11 -4.95
N MET A 24 4.15 2.76 -5.57
CA MET A 24 5.09 2.14 -6.51
C MET A 24 6.48 2.73 -6.32
N CYS A 25 7.45 1.89 -5.96
CA CYS A 25 8.83 2.32 -5.76
C CYS A 25 9.42 2.92 -7.03
N THR A 26 10.07 4.07 -6.89
CA THR A 26 10.75 4.77 -7.98
C THR A 26 12.26 4.60 -7.93
N TYR A 27 12.81 4.32 -6.74
CA TYR A 27 14.26 4.18 -6.50
C TYR A 27 15.06 5.43 -6.86
N GLU A 28 14.47 6.61 -6.63
CA GLU A 28 15.04 7.91 -7.04
C GLU A 28 15.68 8.69 -5.89
N VAL A 29 15.90 8.06 -4.73
CA VAL A 29 16.66 8.62 -3.62
C VAL A 29 18.16 8.32 -3.80
N ILE A 30 18.79 8.92 -4.80
CA ILE A 30 20.17 8.63 -5.20
C ILE A 30 21.21 8.89 -4.07
N ARG A 31 20.87 9.72 -3.08
CA ARG A 31 21.75 9.99 -1.92
C ARG A 31 21.59 8.95 -0.80
N GLU A 32 20.74 7.97 -0.97
CA GLU A 32 20.49 6.88 -0.03
C GLU A 32 20.08 7.33 1.38
N ASN A 33 19.56 8.56 1.52
CA ASN A 33 19.21 9.19 2.79
C ASN A 33 17.70 9.22 3.09
N GLY A 34 16.88 8.60 2.25
CA GLY A 34 15.42 8.53 2.40
C GLY A 34 14.69 9.84 2.12
N ILE A 35 15.36 10.91 1.71
CA ILE A 35 14.78 12.24 1.51
C ILE A 35 14.19 12.36 0.10
N ALA A 36 12.96 12.88 0.01
CA ALA A 36 12.29 13.12 -1.27
C ALA A 36 13.11 14.06 -2.17
N THR A 37 13.20 13.72 -3.46
CA THR A 37 13.99 14.44 -4.46
C THR A 37 13.07 15.21 -5.41
N PRO A 38 13.60 16.12 -6.25
CA PRO A 38 12.80 16.81 -7.28
C PRO A 38 12.04 15.85 -8.22
N PHE A 39 12.53 14.61 -8.39
CA PHE A 39 11.81 13.60 -9.16
C PHE A 39 10.45 13.30 -8.54
N HIS A 40 10.37 13.08 -7.22
CA HIS A 40 9.12 12.77 -6.53
C HIS A 40 8.08 13.89 -6.68
N PHE A 41 8.50 15.17 -6.63
CA PHE A 41 7.61 16.31 -6.86
C PHE A 41 7.02 16.29 -8.28
N ALA A 42 7.85 16.05 -9.30
CA ALA A 42 7.39 15.95 -10.68
C ALA A 42 6.50 14.69 -10.88
N HIS A 43 6.95 13.55 -10.35
CA HIS A 43 6.28 12.27 -10.48
C HIS A 43 4.86 12.30 -9.91
N TYR A 44 4.71 12.63 -8.65
CA TYR A 44 3.39 12.69 -8.00
C TYR A 44 2.59 13.91 -8.45
N GLY A 45 3.24 15.06 -8.70
CA GLY A 45 2.60 16.30 -9.14
C GLY A 45 1.85 16.14 -10.46
N MET A 46 2.41 15.40 -11.42
CA MET A 46 1.72 15.12 -12.70
C MET A 46 0.38 14.37 -12.49
N ARG A 47 0.31 13.45 -11.52
CA ARG A 47 -0.91 12.68 -11.23
C ARG A 47 -1.92 13.52 -10.45
N ALA A 48 -1.44 14.38 -9.55
CA ALA A 48 -2.29 15.30 -8.81
C ALA A 48 -2.99 16.29 -9.76
N ILE A 49 -2.25 16.94 -10.67
CA ILE A 49 -2.78 17.85 -11.69
C ILE A 49 -3.79 17.12 -12.60
N SER A 50 -3.53 15.85 -12.92
CA SER A 50 -4.42 15.05 -13.78
C SER A 50 -5.66 14.53 -13.05
N GLY A 51 -5.88 14.92 -11.79
CA GLY A 51 -7.14 14.73 -11.10
C GLY A 51 -7.24 13.50 -10.21
N VAL A 52 -6.14 12.74 -9.97
CA VAL A 52 -6.15 11.59 -9.05
C VAL A 52 -6.65 12.00 -7.66
N GLY A 53 -7.59 11.24 -7.09
CA GLY A 53 -8.25 11.57 -5.82
C GLY A 53 -7.33 11.44 -4.61
N LEU A 54 -6.58 10.35 -4.55
CA LEU A 54 -5.61 10.06 -3.51
C LEU A 54 -4.31 9.55 -4.14
N ILE A 55 -3.19 10.05 -3.70
CA ILE A 55 -1.85 9.55 -4.06
C ILE A 55 -1.25 8.92 -2.82
N ILE A 56 -1.00 7.61 -2.85
CA ILE A 56 -0.20 6.95 -1.81
C ILE A 56 1.24 6.91 -2.31
N THR A 57 2.13 7.57 -1.59
CA THR A 57 3.56 7.58 -1.94
C THR A 57 4.14 6.17 -1.83
N GLU A 58 5.19 5.93 -2.58
CA GLU A 58 5.91 4.66 -2.61
C GLU A 58 6.27 4.13 -1.21
N SER A 59 6.63 2.85 -1.16
CA SER A 59 7.18 2.22 0.05
C SER A 59 8.20 3.13 0.71
N THR A 60 7.87 3.56 1.93
CA THR A 60 8.66 4.49 2.73
C THR A 60 9.15 3.75 3.96
N SER A 61 10.45 3.53 4.05
CA SER A 61 11.02 2.68 5.09
C SER A 61 10.95 3.30 6.47
N VAL A 62 10.62 2.49 7.48
CA VAL A 62 10.57 2.88 8.89
C VAL A 62 11.90 2.66 9.61
N ASP A 63 12.79 1.84 9.05
CA ASP A 63 14.14 1.51 9.53
C ASP A 63 15.11 1.55 8.33
N PRO A 64 16.29 2.16 8.39
CA PRO A 64 17.24 2.15 7.28
C PRO A 64 17.61 0.75 6.80
N ARG A 65 17.60 -0.27 7.68
CA ARG A 65 17.80 -1.68 7.33
C ARG A 65 16.58 -2.34 6.69
N GLY A 66 15.43 -1.68 6.78
CA GLY A 66 14.16 -2.14 6.22
C GLY A 66 13.86 -1.63 4.82
N ARG A 67 14.79 -0.95 4.15
CA ARG A 67 14.63 -0.50 2.77
C ARG A 67 14.59 -1.69 1.81
N ILE A 68 13.78 -1.59 0.76
CA ILE A 68 13.81 -2.56 -0.35
C ILE A 68 15.11 -2.38 -1.11
N SER A 69 15.47 -1.13 -1.37
CA SER A 69 16.74 -0.69 -1.95
C SER A 69 17.25 0.54 -1.20
N ASN A 70 18.56 0.76 -1.21
CA ASN A 70 19.18 1.96 -0.64
C ASN A 70 18.58 3.25 -1.20
N ASN A 71 17.97 3.21 -2.37
CA ASN A 71 17.34 4.33 -3.05
C ASN A 71 15.86 4.57 -2.67
N ASP A 72 15.35 3.93 -1.61
CA ASP A 72 13.98 4.11 -1.14
C ASP A 72 13.79 5.43 -0.37
N LEU A 73 12.55 5.92 -0.37
CA LEU A 73 12.10 6.93 0.60
C LEU A 73 12.15 6.36 2.03
N GLY A 74 12.28 7.25 3.00
CA GLY A 74 12.28 6.90 4.42
C GLY A 74 11.59 7.92 5.31
N LEU A 75 11.15 7.42 6.46
CA LEU A 75 10.68 8.22 7.60
C LEU A 75 11.28 7.67 8.92
N TRP A 76 12.53 7.19 8.88
CA TRP A 76 13.23 6.63 10.04
C TRP A 76 13.94 7.69 10.90
N ASN A 77 14.08 8.94 10.42
CA ASN A 77 14.60 10.07 11.20
C ASN A 77 13.92 11.39 10.83
N ASP A 78 14.16 12.43 11.64
CA ASP A 78 13.46 13.71 11.51
C ASP A 78 13.98 14.57 10.33
N GLU A 79 15.17 14.29 9.79
CA GLU A 79 15.72 15.01 8.64
C GLU A 79 14.88 14.81 7.38
N GLN A 80 14.14 13.70 7.29
CA GLN A 80 13.28 13.34 6.16
C GLN A 80 11.97 14.11 6.15
N VAL A 81 11.50 14.58 7.31
CA VAL A 81 10.17 15.20 7.48
C VAL A 81 10.02 16.47 6.67
N SER A 82 11.03 17.33 6.65
CA SER A 82 10.94 18.65 6.00
C SER A 82 10.63 18.55 4.50
N GLU A 83 11.39 17.73 3.75
CA GLU A 83 11.14 17.59 2.30
C GLU A 83 9.88 16.76 2.02
N PHE A 84 9.55 15.81 2.91
CA PHE A 84 8.30 15.06 2.78
C PHE A 84 7.08 15.96 3.00
N SER A 85 7.11 16.87 3.98
CA SER A 85 6.07 17.89 4.20
C SER A 85 5.91 18.81 2.98
N ARG A 86 7.01 19.28 2.39
CA ARG A 86 6.96 20.09 1.17
C ARG A 86 6.31 19.34 -0.01
N LEU A 87 6.61 18.04 -0.13
CA LEU A 87 5.97 17.21 -1.14
C LEU A 87 4.45 17.12 -0.89
N VAL A 88 4.04 16.83 0.35
CA VAL A 88 2.62 16.75 0.75
C VAL A 88 1.90 18.06 0.46
N ASP A 89 2.45 19.21 0.89
CA ASP A 89 1.89 20.53 0.64
C ASP A 89 1.72 20.82 -0.86
N SER A 90 2.71 20.42 -1.67
CA SER A 90 2.65 20.56 -3.13
C SER A 90 1.48 19.75 -3.73
N LEU A 91 1.27 18.52 -3.27
CA LEU A 91 0.19 17.66 -3.78
C LEU A 91 -1.20 18.12 -3.29
N HIS A 92 -1.30 18.61 -2.05
CA HIS A 92 -2.51 19.27 -1.55
C HIS A 92 -2.87 20.51 -2.36
N TYR A 93 -1.87 21.37 -2.67
CA TYR A 93 -2.06 22.54 -3.53
C TYR A 93 -2.61 22.14 -4.91
N LEU A 94 -2.19 20.99 -5.44
CA LEU A 94 -2.66 20.44 -6.72
C LEU A 94 -3.98 19.66 -6.58
N GLY A 95 -4.58 19.62 -5.39
CA GLY A 95 -5.93 19.11 -5.15
C GLY A 95 -6.05 17.60 -4.97
N SER A 96 -4.97 16.87 -4.68
CA SER A 96 -5.01 15.46 -4.29
C SER A 96 -4.87 15.29 -2.79
N LYS A 97 -5.53 14.29 -2.22
CA LYS A 97 -5.19 13.75 -0.91
C LYS A 97 -3.89 12.98 -1.00
N VAL A 98 -3.15 12.90 0.11
CA VAL A 98 -1.83 12.25 0.17
C VAL A 98 -1.78 11.21 1.28
N GLY A 99 -1.40 9.99 0.92
CA GLY A 99 -1.06 8.93 1.85
C GLY A 99 0.42 8.57 1.78
N VAL A 100 0.91 7.90 2.81
CA VAL A 100 2.23 7.28 2.83
C VAL A 100 2.13 5.80 3.13
N GLN A 101 2.84 4.95 2.36
CA GLN A 101 2.96 3.54 2.66
C GLN A 101 4.19 3.29 3.54
N LEU A 102 3.98 2.95 4.82
CA LEU A 102 5.04 2.58 5.77
C LEU A 102 5.42 1.11 5.59
N ASN A 103 6.72 0.83 5.45
CA ASN A 103 7.23 -0.49 5.14
C ASN A 103 8.51 -0.84 5.87
N HIS A 104 8.74 -2.14 6.03
CA HIS A 104 10.02 -2.77 6.32
C HIS A 104 10.16 -4.00 5.40
N ALA A 105 11.21 -4.04 4.59
CA ALA A 105 11.36 -5.05 3.54
C ALA A 105 11.64 -6.47 4.09
N GLY A 106 12.14 -6.58 5.32
CA GLY A 106 12.49 -7.87 5.91
C GLY A 106 13.55 -8.59 5.06
N ARG A 107 13.35 -9.87 4.78
CA ARG A 107 14.28 -10.68 3.96
C ARG A 107 14.42 -10.21 2.50
N LYS A 108 13.62 -9.23 2.09
CA LYS A 108 13.67 -8.62 0.74
C LYS A 108 14.38 -7.27 0.73
N ALA A 109 15.09 -6.91 1.80
CA ALA A 109 16.03 -5.79 1.79
C ALA A 109 17.22 -6.14 0.90
N ALA A 110 17.16 -5.70 -0.37
CA ALA A 110 18.06 -6.23 -1.41
C ALA A 110 19.51 -5.77 -1.26
N ASP A 111 19.73 -4.59 -0.67
CA ASP A 111 21.05 -4.00 -0.50
C ASP A 111 21.61 -4.22 0.93
N GLU A 112 20.92 -5.01 1.78
CA GLU A 112 21.40 -5.37 3.10
C GLU A 112 22.22 -6.66 3.08
N ASP A 113 23.44 -6.60 3.62
CA ASP A 113 24.30 -7.79 3.77
C ASP A 113 23.69 -8.81 4.73
N VAL A 114 22.98 -8.35 5.75
CA VAL A 114 22.36 -9.16 6.79
C VAL A 114 20.90 -8.76 6.98
N PRO A 115 20.00 -9.13 6.06
CA PRO A 115 18.58 -8.85 6.20
C PRO A 115 17.98 -9.58 7.41
N VAL A 116 16.80 -9.13 7.85
CA VAL A 116 16.09 -9.72 9.00
C VAL A 116 14.75 -10.29 8.57
N ALA A 117 14.23 -11.29 9.29
CA ALA A 117 12.97 -11.94 8.99
C ALA A 117 12.37 -12.63 10.24
N PRO A 118 11.11 -13.10 10.19
CA PRO A 118 10.57 -13.95 11.27
C PRO A 118 11.32 -15.25 11.43
N SER A 119 11.95 -15.78 10.38
CA SER A 119 12.73 -17.02 10.38
C SER A 119 13.87 -16.93 9.37
N ALA A 120 14.95 -17.67 9.59
CA ALA A 120 16.16 -17.69 8.74
C ALA A 120 15.92 -18.41 7.39
N ILE A 121 14.97 -17.92 6.60
CA ILE A 121 14.57 -18.47 5.29
C ILE A 121 14.80 -17.39 4.23
N ALA A 122 15.76 -17.63 3.32
CA ALA A 122 16.05 -16.73 2.22
C ALA A 122 14.83 -16.52 1.30
N PHE A 123 14.77 -15.39 0.59
CA PHE A 123 13.70 -15.12 -0.37
C PHE A 123 13.83 -16.01 -1.60
N SER A 124 15.05 -16.16 -2.12
CA SER A 124 15.41 -17.01 -3.27
C SER A 124 16.80 -17.61 -3.06
N ASP A 125 17.21 -18.51 -3.96
CA ASP A 125 18.53 -19.14 -3.93
C ASP A 125 19.68 -18.11 -4.06
N ASP A 126 19.42 -16.97 -4.69
CA ASP A 126 20.39 -15.88 -4.90
C ASP A 126 20.33 -14.80 -3.80
N SER A 127 19.43 -14.93 -2.84
CA SER A 127 19.24 -13.94 -1.76
C SER A 127 20.02 -14.32 -0.51
N ASN A 128 20.48 -13.31 0.24
CA ASN A 128 21.10 -13.52 1.54
C ASN A 128 20.12 -14.21 2.50
N THR A 129 20.60 -15.15 3.30
CA THR A 129 19.80 -15.75 4.37
C THR A 129 19.61 -14.73 5.48
N PRO A 130 18.38 -14.39 5.85
CA PRO A 130 18.13 -13.40 6.89
C PRO A 130 18.44 -13.96 8.27
N VAL A 131 18.74 -13.06 9.20
CA VAL A 131 18.78 -13.36 10.64
C VAL A 131 17.35 -13.37 11.18
N GLU A 132 17.02 -14.39 11.96
CA GLU A 132 15.75 -14.45 12.67
C GLU A 132 15.69 -13.35 13.74
N LEU A 133 14.61 -12.54 13.71
CA LEU A 133 14.38 -11.48 14.68
C LEU A 133 14.18 -12.03 16.10
N SER A 134 14.89 -11.47 17.07
CA SER A 134 14.57 -11.65 18.48
C SER A 134 13.27 -10.91 18.84
N LYS A 135 12.68 -11.20 20.00
CA LYS A 135 11.51 -10.45 20.49
C LYS A 135 11.81 -8.98 20.76
N GLU A 136 13.04 -8.67 21.16
CA GLU A 136 13.50 -7.28 21.32
C GLU A 136 13.57 -6.55 19.96
N ASP A 137 14.09 -7.21 18.92
CA ASP A 137 14.11 -6.65 17.57
C ASP A 137 12.69 -6.40 17.04
N ILE A 138 11.75 -7.33 17.29
CA ILE A 138 10.34 -7.17 16.92
C ILE A 138 9.75 -5.94 17.61
N ALA A 139 9.96 -5.78 18.93
CA ALA A 139 9.48 -4.63 19.69
C ALA A 139 10.08 -3.31 19.18
N ASN A 140 11.37 -3.31 18.80
CA ASN A 140 12.03 -2.15 18.21
C ASN A 140 11.39 -1.79 16.85
N ILE A 141 11.16 -2.77 15.98
CA ILE A 141 10.52 -2.53 14.67
C ILE A 141 9.08 -2.00 14.84
N VAL A 142 8.31 -2.54 15.78
CA VAL A 142 6.97 -2.02 16.11
C VAL A 142 7.04 -0.55 16.53
N ASN A 143 8.01 -0.18 17.37
CA ASN A 143 8.24 1.21 17.77
C ASN A 143 8.63 2.08 16.55
N GLU A 144 9.48 1.61 15.63
CA GLU A 144 9.87 2.35 14.42
C GLU A 144 8.67 2.64 13.50
N PHE A 145 7.72 1.71 13.36
CA PHE A 145 6.46 2.01 12.67
C PHE A 145 5.68 3.15 13.35
N GLY A 146 5.61 3.14 14.68
CA GLY A 146 4.98 4.22 15.45
C GLY A 146 5.68 5.56 15.27
N GLN A 147 7.02 5.60 15.31
CA GLN A 147 7.80 6.83 15.09
C GLN A 147 7.68 7.33 13.64
N ALA A 148 7.67 6.44 12.66
CA ALA A 148 7.43 6.81 11.26
C ALA A 148 6.02 7.38 11.05
N ALA A 149 5.02 6.82 11.72
CA ALA A 149 3.65 7.35 11.70
C ALA A 149 3.56 8.76 12.33
N LYS A 150 4.31 9.02 13.41
CA LYS A 150 4.43 10.36 13.98
C LYS A 150 5.03 11.34 12.97
N ARG A 151 6.12 10.97 12.32
CA ARG A 151 6.77 11.80 11.28
C ARG A 151 5.85 12.04 10.08
N ALA A 152 5.06 11.03 9.69
CA ALA A 152 4.02 11.16 8.67
C ALA A 152 2.94 12.19 9.09
N SER A 153 2.52 12.16 10.36
CA SER A 153 1.62 13.16 10.94
C SER A 153 2.23 14.57 10.92
N ASP A 154 3.49 14.69 11.33
CA ASP A 154 4.22 15.96 11.34
C ASP A 154 4.42 16.51 9.90
N ALA A 155 4.53 15.63 8.90
CA ALA A 155 4.59 15.98 7.48
C ALA A 155 3.23 16.34 6.87
N GLY A 156 2.11 16.13 7.57
CA GLY A 156 0.78 16.56 7.14
C GLY A 156 0.07 15.60 6.17
N VAL A 157 0.44 14.30 6.11
CA VAL A 157 -0.28 13.33 5.27
C VAL A 157 -1.71 13.12 5.75
N ASP A 158 -2.62 12.80 4.83
CA ASP A 158 -4.03 12.55 5.14
C ASP A 158 -4.28 11.14 5.70
N MET A 159 -3.44 10.17 5.34
CA MET A 159 -3.58 8.77 5.80
C MET A 159 -2.25 8.03 5.78
N VAL A 160 -2.17 6.97 6.57
CA VAL A 160 -1.06 6.01 6.58
C VAL A 160 -1.55 4.65 6.08
N GLU A 161 -0.81 4.06 5.16
CA GLU A 161 -0.98 2.65 4.78
C GLU A 161 0.15 1.81 5.38
N ILE A 162 -0.20 0.77 6.12
CA ILE A 162 0.75 -0.23 6.63
C ILE A 162 0.97 -1.28 5.53
N HIS A 163 2.22 -1.52 5.15
CA HIS A 163 2.53 -2.50 4.13
C HIS A 163 2.60 -3.92 4.70
N GLY A 164 1.49 -4.64 4.66
CA GLY A 164 1.37 -6.05 5.08
C GLY A 164 1.34 -7.05 3.91
N ALA A 165 1.91 -6.69 2.75
CA ALA A 165 1.80 -7.46 1.51
C ALA A 165 3.17 -7.74 0.85
N HIS A 166 3.13 -8.38 -0.32
CA HIS A 166 4.21 -8.53 -1.30
C HIS A 166 5.49 -9.18 -0.77
N GLY A 167 5.36 -9.99 0.30
CA GLY A 167 6.49 -10.70 0.88
C GLY A 167 7.44 -9.81 1.68
N TYR A 168 7.01 -8.59 2.07
CA TYR A 168 7.76 -7.76 3.01
C TYR A 168 7.51 -8.22 4.45
N LEU A 169 8.12 -7.58 5.43
CA LEU A 169 8.27 -8.12 6.77
C LEU A 169 6.94 -8.57 7.41
N LEU A 170 5.92 -7.73 7.40
CA LEU A 170 4.63 -8.08 8.00
C LEU A 170 3.93 -9.24 7.28
N ASN A 171 4.02 -9.29 5.93
CA ASN A 171 3.53 -10.45 5.17
C ASN A 171 4.35 -11.71 5.50
N GLN A 172 5.67 -11.58 5.72
CA GLN A 172 6.51 -12.72 6.13
C GLN A 172 6.05 -13.30 7.48
N PHE A 173 5.64 -12.45 8.44
CA PHE A 173 5.07 -12.92 9.70
C PHE A 173 3.70 -13.57 9.52
N LEU A 174 2.82 -12.99 8.71
CA LEU A 174 1.46 -13.50 8.47
C LEU A 174 1.43 -14.88 7.82
N SER A 175 2.40 -15.22 6.98
CA SER A 175 2.40 -16.45 6.21
C SER A 175 3.19 -17.57 6.91
N ALA A 176 2.54 -18.73 7.11
CA ALA A 176 3.23 -19.91 7.60
C ALA A 176 4.24 -20.51 6.60
N VAL A 177 4.29 -20.02 5.36
CA VAL A 177 5.31 -20.39 4.38
C VAL A 177 6.68 -19.83 4.81
N SER A 178 6.75 -18.60 5.30
CA SER A 178 7.98 -17.89 5.69
C SER A 178 8.20 -17.77 7.21
N ASN A 179 7.15 -17.94 8.00
CA ASN A 179 7.20 -17.87 9.46
C ASN A 179 7.16 -19.27 10.06
N LYS A 180 8.30 -19.74 10.57
CA LYS A 180 8.49 -21.05 11.24
C LYS A 180 8.78 -20.90 12.75
N ARG A 181 8.46 -19.74 13.32
CA ARG A 181 8.64 -19.50 14.75
C ARG A 181 7.74 -20.41 15.58
N ASP A 182 8.22 -20.76 16.78
CA ASP A 182 7.50 -21.57 17.77
C ASP A 182 7.12 -20.76 19.03
N ASP A 183 7.35 -19.43 18.99
CA ASP A 183 6.96 -18.50 20.04
C ASP A 183 5.59 -17.82 19.75
N GLU A 184 5.25 -16.78 20.52
CA GLU A 184 4.00 -16.02 20.40
C GLU A 184 3.84 -15.25 19.09
N TYR A 185 4.84 -15.21 18.22
CA TYR A 185 4.78 -14.59 16.88
C TYR A 185 4.69 -15.62 15.74
N GLY A 186 4.55 -16.93 16.05
CA GLY A 186 4.51 -18.00 15.07
C GLY A 186 3.47 -19.09 15.38
N GLY A 187 3.35 -20.08 14.49
CA GLY A 187 2.42 -21.17 14.61
C GLY A 187 0.97 -20.79 14.25
N SER A 188 0.11 -20.49 15.21
CA SER A 188 -1.32 -20.18 14.97
C SER A 188 -1.51 -18.89 14.17
N LEU A 189 -2.66 -18.76 13.50
CA LEU A 189 -3.00 -17.53 12.75
C LEU A 189 -2.96 -16.28 13.64
N GLU A 190 -3.49 -16.40 14.86
CA GLU A 190 -3.49 -15.31 15.85
C GLU A 190 -2.06 -14.88 16.22
N ASN A 191 -1.18 -15.84 16.47
CA ASN A 191 0.22 -15.54 16.77
C ASN A 191 0.93 -14.88 15.60
N ARG A 192 0.71 -15.35 14.37
CA ARG A 192 1.28 -14.73 13.18
C ARG A 192 0.75 -13.31 12.92
N PHE A 193 -0.49 -13.03 13.32
CA PHE A 193 -1.10 -11.70 13.22
C PHE A 193 -0.62 -10.74 14.33
N ARG A 194 -0.08 -11.22 15.43
CA ARG A 194 0.30 -10.43 16.62
C ARG A 194 1.13 -9.19 16.28
N ILE A 195 2.21 -9.34 15.55
CA ILE A 195 3.06 -8.19 15.17
C ILE A 195 2.27 -7.13 14.37
N VAL A 196 1.34 -7.55 13.51
CA VAL A 196 0.50 -6.63 12.75
C VAL A 196 -0.41 -5.84 13.69
N SER A 197 -1.02 -6.50 14.67
CA SER A 197 -1.82 -5.83 15.71
C SER A 197 -1.00 -4.81 16.50
N GLU A 198 0.21 -5.18 16.94
CA GLU A 198 1.12 -4.30 17.68
C GLU A 198 1.56 -3.08 16.84
N VAL A 199 1.85 -3.30 15.54
CA VAL A 199 2.17 -2.20 14.60
C VAL A 199 0.97 -1.28 14.41
N ILE A 200 -0.25 -1.81 14.27
CA ILE A 200 -1.47 -0.99 14.15
C ILE A 200 -1.64 -0.13 15.41
N ASP A 201 -1.47 -0.70 16.60
CA ASP A 201 -1.59 0.04 17.85
C ASP A 201 -0.53 1.16 17.95
N ALA A 202 0.72 0.87 17.60
CA ALA A 202 1.82 1.83 17.60
C ALA A 202 1.57 2.98 16.59
N VAL A 203 1.10 2.66 15.38
CA VAL A 203 0.76 3.64 14.35
C VAL A 203 -0.40 4.53 14.83
N LYS A 204 -1.49 3.95 15.32
CA LYS A 204 -2.67 4.69 15.80
C LYS A 204 -2.39 5.55 17.02
N ALA A 205 -1.46 5.16 17.87
CA ALA A 205 -1.02 5.98 19.01
C ALA A 205 -0.29 7.26 18.56
N ASN A 206 0.24 7.31 17.34
CA ASN A 206 1.08 8.40 16.83
C ASN A 206 0.49 9.12 15.60
N PHE A 207 -0.62 8.63 15.04
CA PHE A 207 -1.29 9.19 13.87
C PHE A 207 -2.80 9.23 14.09
N ALA A 208 -3.39 10.42 14.05
CA ALA A 208 -4.82 10.61 14.31
C ALA A 208 -5.72 10.39 13.10
N GLY A 209 -5.16 10.37 11.89
CA GLY A 209 -5.89 10.16 10.63
C GLY A 209 -6.24 8.68 10.38
N PRO A 210 -6.92 8.39 9.27
CA PRO A 210 -7.25 7.02 8.90
C PRO A 210 -6.00 6.18 8.64
N VAL A 211 -6.02 4.94 9.14
CA VAL A 211 -4.98 3.93 8.93
C VAL A 211 -5.56 2.84 8.04
N TRP A 212 -4.88 2.56 6.94
CA TRP A 212 -5.16 1.47 6.00
C TRP A 212 -4.09 0.40 6.12
N ILE A 213 -4.37 -0.77 5.56
CA ILE A 213 -3.38 -1.84 5.45
C ILE A 213 -3.46 -2.50 4.09
N ARG A 214 -2.30 -2.75 3.47
CA ARG A 214 -2.22 -3.54 2.24
C ARG A 214 -1.87 -4.97 2.56
N LEU A 215 -2.62 -5.93 1.97
CA LEU A 215 -2.45 -7.37 2.17
C LEU A 215 -2.35 -8.13 0.85
N SER A 216 -1.50 -9.16 0.79
CA SER A 216 -1.49 -10.15 -0.29
C SER A 216 -2.35 -11.36 0.11
N LEU A 217 -3.54 -11.49 -0.48
CA LEU A 217 -4.51 -12.52 -0.08
C LEU A 217 -4.22 -13.92 -0.64
N THR A 218 -3.12 -14.09 -1.36
CA THR A 218 -2.55 -15.38 -1.73
C THR A 218 -1.06 -15.21 -1.96
N ASP A 219 -0.27 -16.20 -1.58
CA ASP A 219 1.17 -16.28 -1.83
C ASP A 219 1.49 -17.06 -3.12
N TYR A 220 0.46 -17.60 -3.79
CA TYR A 220 0.59 -18.56 -4.90
C TYR A 220 1.45 -19.78 -4.52
N ASP A 221 1.33 -20.22 -3.26
CA ASP A 221 2.03 -21.36 -2.71
C ASP A 221 1.24 -22.65 -2.92
N ASP A 222 1.91 -23.69 -3.41
CA ASP A 222 1.31 -25.01 -3.65
C ASP A 222 1.57 -25.99 -2.50
N SER A 223 2.30 -25.59 -1.44
CA SER A 223 2.61 -26.47 -0.30
C SER A 223 1.43 -26.69 0.64
N GLY A 224 0.37 -25.88 0.52
CA GLY A 224 -0.78 -25.90 1.41
C GLY A 224 -0.56 -25.15 2.74
N LEU A 225 0.55 -24.39 2.87
CA LEU A 225 0.89 -23.63 4.08
C LEU A 225 0.40 -22.17 4.03
N GLN A 226 0.05 -21.65 2.84
CA GLN A 226 -0.46 -20.29 2.73
C GLN A 226 -1.80 -20.12 3.45
N ASN A 227 -2.10 -18.92 3.87
CA ASN A 227 -3.39 -18.58 4.44
C ASN A 227 -4.52 -18.83 3.43
N THR A 228 -5.61 -19.41 3.90
CA THR A 228 -6.84 -19.59 3.12
C THR A 228 -7.67 -18.31 3.08
N MET A 229 -8.69 -18.25 2.20
CA MET A 229 -9.62 -17.12 2.21
C MET A 229 -10.35 -16.98 3.56
N ALA A 230 -10.65 -18.09 4.25
CA ALA A 230 -11.25 -18.06 5.58
C ALA A 230 -10.31 -17.44 6.63
N ASP A 231 -8.99 -17.69 6.53
CA ASP A 231 -7.99 -17.04 7.39
C ASP A 231 -7.93 -15.54 7.10
N TRP A 232 -7.96 -15.14 5.84
CA TRP A 232 -7.98 -13.71 5.46
C TRP A 232 -9.26 -13.00 5.90
N GLN A 233 -10.41 -13.66 5.84
CA GLN A 233 -11.68 -13.13 6.38
C GLN A 233 -11.61 -12.96 7.90
N GLN A 234 -10.94 -13.87 8.60
CA GLN A 234 -10.73 -13.75 10.05
C GLN A 234 -9.76 -12.60 10.37
N ILE A 235 -8.65 -12.46 9.63
CA ILE A 235 -7.72 -11.32 9.73
C ILE A 235 -8.48 -10.02 9.45
N GLY A 236 -9.33 -9.98 8.42
CA GLY A 236 -10.14 -8.82 8.09
C GLY A 236 -11.02 -8.36 9.26
N LYS A 237 -11.64 -9.27 10.00
CA LYS A 237 -12.42 -8.94 11.20
C LYS A 237 -11.55 -8.39 12.33
N TRP A 238 -10.38 -8.95 12.56
CA TRP A 238 -9.43 -8.42 13.55
C TRP A 238 -8.93 -7.03 13.17
N LEU A 239 -8.72 -6.75 11.87
CA LEU A 239 -8.38 -5.42 11.37
C LEU A 239 -9.51 -4.42 11.57
N GLU A 240 -10.76 -4.82 11.34
CA GLU A 240 -11.94 -4.00 11.62
C GLU A 240 -12.03 -3.68 13.12
N GLU A 241 -11.89 -4.68 13.99
CA GLU A 241 -11.86 -4.51 15.45
C GLU A 241 -10.71 -3.60 15.91
N ALA A 242 -9.54 -3.70 15.27
CA ALA A 242 -8.38 -2.84 15.51
C ALA A 242 -8.59 -1.40 14.99
N GLY A 243 -9.68 -1.13 14.24
CA GLY A 243 -10.06 0.20 13.76
C GLY A 243 -9.37 0.63 12.47
N ILE A 244 -8.85 -0.31 11.68
CA ILE A 244 -8.44 -0.06 10.30
C ILE A 244 -9.65 0.44 9.50
N LYS A 245 -9.41 1.36 8.57
CA LYS A 245 -10.49 1.99 7.78
C LYS A 245 -10.66 1.39 6.41
N LEU A 246 -9.60 0.82 5.85
CA LEU A 246 -9.65 0.17 4.55
C LEU A 246 -8.58 -0.92 4.45
N ILE A 247 -8.91 -2.03 3.78
CA ILE A 247 -7.95 -3.06 3.37
C ILE A 247 -7.68 -2.93 1.87
N ASP A 248 -6.44 -2.60 1.52
CA ASP A 248 -5.97 -2.60 0.13
C ASP A 248 -5.56 -4.02 -0.28
N VAL A 249 -6.37 -4.63 -1.14
CA VAL A 249 -6.22 -6.04 -1.54
C VAL A 249 -5.28 -6.18 -2.72
N SER A 250 -4.22 -6.95 -2.51
CA SER A 250 -3.25 -7.37 -3.54
C SER A 250 -2.98 -8.87 -3.44
N THR A 251 -2.01 -9.38 -4.19
CA THR A 251 -1.61 -10.80 -4.19
C THR A 251 -0.13 -10.98 -4.46
N GLY A 252 0.42 -12.10 -3.98
CA GLY A 252 1.78 -12.56 -4.30
C GLY A 252 2.91 -11.79 -3.67
N GLY A 253 4.11 -12.03 -4.16
CA GLY A 253 5.34 -11.35 -3.75
C GLY A 253 6.09 -12.00 -2.59
N LEU A 254 5.48 -12.95 -1.86
CA LEU A 254 6.15 -13.69 -0.79
C LEU A 254 7.17 -14.69 -1.32
N LEU A 255 6.88 -15.30 -2.46
CA LEU A 255 7.74 -16.24 -3.16
C LEU A 255 8.28 -15.62 -4.45
N PRO A 256 9.42 -16.08 -4.98
CA PRO A 256 9.97 -15.62 -6.26
C PRO A 256 9.07 -15.88 -7.46
N LYS A 257 8.11 -16.82 -7.32
CA LYS A 257 7.14 -17.16 -8.36
C LYS A 257 5.88 -16.30 -8.24
N GLY A 258 5.28 -15.98 -9.38
CA GLY A 258 3.95 -15.35 -9.46
C GLY A 258 2.83 -16.37 -9.68
N PRO A 259 1.64 -15.89 -10.11
CA PRO A 259 0.52 -16.76 -10.45
C PRO A 259 0.90 -17.77 -11.54
N ASN A 260 0.38 -19.00 -11.43
CA ASN A 260 0.60 -20.08 -12.39
C ASN A 260 -0.42 -20.08 -13.55
N PHE A 261 -1.14 -18.97 -13.73
CA PHE A 261 -2.10 -18.73 -14.81
C PHE A 261 -1.76 -17.42 -15.53
N PRO A 262 -2.19 -17.22 -16.79
CA PRO A 262 -2.08 -15.94 -17.46
C PRO A 262 -2.80 -14.85 -16.72
N VAL A 263 -2.11 -13.79 -16.30
CA VAL A 263 -2.75 -12.63 -15.67
C VAL A 263 -3.62 -11.90 -16.68
N HIS A 264 -4.79 -11.49 -16.25
CA HIS A 264 -5.79 -10.78 -17.05
C HIS A 264 -6.31 -9.56 -16.29
N ASP A 265 -7.05 -8.70 -16.96
CA ASP A 265 -7.62 -7.50 -16.35
C ASP A 265 -8.51 -7.89 -15.16
N GLY A 266 -8.29 -7.24 -14.03
CA GLY A 266 -9.03 -7.48 -12.79
C GLY A 266 -8.73 -8.81 -12.08
N TYR A 267 -7.62 -9.52 -12.40
CA TYR A 267 -7.32 -10.84 -11.86
C TYR A 267 -7.27 -10.93 -10.32
N GLN A 268 -7.10 -9.82 -9.63
CA GLN A 268 -7.11 -9.76 -8.16
C GLN A 268 -8.49 -9.41 -7.57
N THR A 269 -9.43 -8.90 -8.38
CA THR A 269 -10.77 -8.50 -7.93
C THR A 269 -11.57 -9.61 -7.24
N PRO A 270 -11.47 -10.90 -7.62
CA PRO A 270 -12.15 -11.97 -6.87
C PRO A 270 -11.77 -12.01 -5.38
N PHE A 271 -10.51 -11.69 -5.04
CA PHE A 271 -10.05 -11.68 -3.64
C PHE A 271 -10.66 -10.51 -2.85
N SER A 272 -10.72 -9.30 -3.42
CA SER A 272 -11.38 -8.16 -2.78
C SER A 272 -12.87 -8.41 -2.60
N THR A 273 -13.52 -8.99 -3.60
CA THR A 273 -14.96 -9.36 -3.54
C THR A 273 -15.25 -10.32 -2.40
N GLU A 274 -14.43 -11.37 -2.22
CA GLU A 274 -14.65 -12.36 -1.15
C GLU A 274 -14.33 -11.79 0.24
N LEU A 275 -13.30 -10.95 0.35
CA LEU A 275 -12.98 -10.29 1.61
C LEU A 275 -14.08 -9.30 2.02
N LYS A 276 -14.56 -8.49 1.08
CA LYS A 276 -15.60 -7.48 1.30
C LYS A 276 -16.92 -8.07 1.85
N LYS A 277 -17.25 -9.34 1.53
CA LYS A 277 -18.42 -10.04 2.09
C LYS A 277 -18.29 -10.33 3.59
N ALA A 278 -17.09 -10.29 4.14
CA ALA A 278 -16.81 -10.73 5.51
C ALA A 278 -16.52 -9.56 6.47
N VAL A 279 -16.29 -8.34 5.96
CA VAL A 279 -15.95 -7.14 6.73
C VAL A 279 -16.91 -6.00 6.44
N ASN A 280 -17.02 -5.05 7.38
CA ASN A 280 -17.83 -3.82 7.22
C ASN A 280 -16.97 -2.58 6.92
N ILE A 281 -15.65 -2.71 6.92
CA ILE A 281 -14.73 -1.67 6.49
C ILE A 281 -14.56 -1.68 4.99
N ASP A 282 -14.10 -0.56 4.43
CA ASP A 282 -13.91 -0.42 2.99
C ASP A 282 -12.79 -1.34 2.46
N VAL A 283 -12.91 -1.76 1.20
CA VAL A 283 -11.96 -2.63 0.53
C VAL A 283 -11.60 -2.03 -0.82
N SER A 284 -10.30 -1.93 -1.14
CA SER A 284 -9.84 -1.56 -2.48
C SER A 284 -9.42 -2.79 -3.29
N THR A 285 -9.31 -2.60 -4.60
CA THR A 285 -8.79 -3.62 -5.52
C THR A 285 -7.78 -3.02 -6.49
N VAL A 286 -6.82 -3.84 -6.90
CA VAL A 286 -5.80 -3.53 -7.89
C VAL A 286 -5.66 -4.70 -8.87
N GLY A 287 -5.01 -4.52 -9.98
CA GLY A 287 -4.60 -5.62 -10.86
C GLY A 287 -5.07 -5.49 -12.31
N LEU A 288 -4.29 -4.75 -13.11
CA LEU A 288 -4.58 -4.49 -14.53
C LEU A 288 -5.99 -3.94 -14.75
N LEU A 289 -6.32 -2.86 -14.02
CA LEU A 289 -7.62 -2.18 -14.12
C LEU A 289 -7.56 -0.98 -15.08
N ASP A 290 -6.66 -1.04 -16.06
CA ASP A 290 -6.42 0.02 -17.05
C ASP A 290 -7.70 0.43 -17.81
N ASN A 291 -8.67 -0.48 -17.94
CA ASN A 291 -9.95 -0.24 -18.61
C ASN A 291 -10.94 0.46 -17.67
N PRO A 292 -11.34 1.72 -17.93
CA PRO A 292 -12.27 2.45 -17.08
C PRO A 292 -13.66 1.81 -16.96
N GLY A 293 -14.13 1.13 -18.02
CA GLY A 293 -15.41 0.41 -18.01
C GLY A 293 -15.39 -0.76 -17.02
N LEU A 294 -14.25 -1.51 -16.93
CA LEU A 294 -14.09 -2.57 -15.94
C LEU A 294 -14.01 -1.98 -14.52
N ALA A 295 -13.24 -0.91 -14.32
CA ALA A 295 -13.13 -0.23 -13.03
C ALA A 295 -14.51 0.26 -12.53
N GLU A 296 -15.29 0.89 -13.40
CA GLU A 296 -16.67 1.30 -13.11
C GLU A 296 -17.57 0.10 -12.80
N TYR A 297 -17.47 -0.99 -13.58
CA TYR A 297 -18.25 -2.22 -13.34
C TYR A 297 -17.99 -2.82 -11.97
N ILE A 298 -16.73 -2.89 -11.55
CA ILE A 298 -16.32 -3.39 -10.23
C ILE A 298 -16.98 -2.59 -9.11
N LEU A 299 -16.96 -1.27 -9.20
CA LEU A 299 -17.58 -0.38 -8.23
C LEU A 299 -19.11 -0.48 -8.24
N GLN A 300 -19.73 -0.53 -9.41
CA GLN A 300 -21.19 -0.64 -9.55
C GLN A 300 -21.73 -1.95 -8.97
N ASN A 301 -20.96 -3.03 -9.06
CA ASN A 301 -21.32 -4.36 -8.53
C ASN A 301 -20.82 -4.60 -7.11
N ASP A 302 -20.37 -3.56 -6.42
CA ASP A 302 -19.95 -3.61 -5.02
C ASP A 302 -18.84 -4.64 -4.73
N GLN A 303 -17.95 -4.83 -5.72
CA GLN A 303 -16.80 -5.75 -5.61
C GLN A 303 -15.61 -5.11 -4.91
N ALA A 304 -15.55 -3.77 -4.89
CA ALA A 304 -14.60 -2.94 -4.15
C ALA A 304 -15.19 -1.53 -3.94
N ASP A 305 -14.58 -0.74 -3.06
CA ASP A 305 -14.96 0.65 -2.77
C ASP A 305 -14.05 1.67 -3.45
N LEU A 306 -12.78 1.30 -3.69
CA LEU A 306 -11.78 2.10 -4.40
C LEU A 306 -11.05 1.25 -5.45
N ILE A 307 -10.59 1.94 -6.49
CA ILE A 307 -9.75 1.39 -7.56
C ILE A 307 -8.32 1.91 -7.38
N MET A 308 -7.40 0.96 -7.20
CA MET A 308 -5.97 1.25 -7.08
C MET A 308 -5.31 1.14 -8.44
N GLU A 309 -4.81 2.25 -8.98
CA GLU A 309 -4.12 2.27 -10.26
C GLU A 309 -2.61 2.42 -10.09
N GLY A 310 -1.88 1.47 -10.63
CA GLY A 310 -0.42 1.48 -10.64
C GLY A 310 0.14 1.83 -12.01
N ARG A 311 0.52 0.80 -12.77
CA ARG A 311 1.20 0.92 -14.07
C ARG A 311 0.41 1.71 -15.12
N ALA A 312 -0.93 1.74 -15.04
CA ALA A 312 -1.75 2.60 -15.89
C ALA A 312 -1.36 4.06 -15.73
N LEU A 313 -1.27 4.56 -14.50
CA LEU A 313 -0.89 5.93 -14.20
C LEU A 313 0.61 6.23 -14.49
N LEU A 314 1.49 5.20 -14.53
CA LEU A 314 2.86 5.38 -14.99
C LEU A 314 2.93 5.64 -16.50
N ARG A 315 2.11 4.92 -17.27
CA ARG A 315 2.06 5.03 -18.74
C ARG A 315 1.29 6.24 -19.23
N ASN A 316 0.21 6.59 -18.52
CA ASN A 316 -0.75 7.63 -18.94
C ASN A 316 -1.16 8.49 -17.74
N THR A 317 -0.56 9.66 -17.63
CA THR A 317 -0.93 10.64 -16.59
C THR A 317 -2.34 11.20 -16.78
N ASN A 318 -2.89 11.17 -18.00
CA ASN A 318 -4.23 11.65 -18.33
C ASN A 318 -5.31 10.56 -18.27
N TRP A 319 -5.03 9.44 -17.59
CA TRP A 319 -5.93 8.29 -17.51
C TRP A 319 -7.37 8.69 -17.07
N LEU A 320 -7.50 9.61 -16.11
CA LEU A 320 -8.81 10.07 -15.65
C LEU A 320 -9.58 10.85 -16.76
N ALA A 321 -8.85 11.60 -17.59
CA ALA A 321 -9.46 12.29 -18.75
C ALA A 321 -10.00 11.27 -19.75
N ASP A 322 -9.23 10.24 -20.04
CA ASP A 322 -9.65 9.16 -20.94
C ASP A 322 -10.82 8.38 -20.33
N ALA A 323 -10.77 8.11 -19.02
CA ALA A 323 -11.88 7.47 -18.28
C ALA A 323 -13.17 8.27 -18.36
N ALA A 324 -13.13 9.59 -18.15
CA ALA A 324 -14.30 10.45 -18.25
C ALA A 324 -14.91 10.41 -19.66
N LYS A 325 -14.06 10.42 -20.69
CA LYS A 325 -14.48 10.31 -22.08
C LYS A 325 -15.11 8.96 -22.41
N GLU A 326 -14.48 7.86 -21.99
CA GLU A 326 -14.97 6.50 -22.25
C GLU A 326 -16.28 6.21 -21.51
N LEU A 327 -16.40 6.69 -20.26
CA LEU A 327 -17.60 6.55 -19.44
C LEU A 327 -18.71 7.57 -19.80
N HIS A 328 -18.49 8.43 -20.80
CA HIS A 328 -19.39 9.52 -21.17
C HIS A 328 -19.77 10.41 -19.98
N ASP A 329 -18.82 10.60 -19.03
CA ASP A 329 -19.04 11.42 -17.85
C ASP A 329 -18.71 12.88 -18.14
N HIS A 330 -19.72 13.66 -18.50
CA HIS A 330 -19.59 15.08 -18.83
C HIS A 330 -19.55 16.00 -17.61
N ASP A 331 -19.84 15.49 -16.42
CA ASP A 331 -19.85 16.27 -15.18
C ASP A 331 -18.48 16.28 -14.51
N PHE A 332 -17.62 15.32 -14.84
CA PHE A 332 -16.27 15.26 -14.28
C PHE A 332 -15.37 16.36 -14.86
N LYS A 333 -14.87 17.24 -14.01
CA LYS A 333 -13.88 18.26 -14.38
C LYS A 333 -12.49 17.66 -14.38
N VAL A 334 -12.02 17.30 -15.56
CA VAL A 334 -10.73 16.64 -15.78
C VAL A 334 -9.56 17.51 -15.39
N PHE A 335 -9.65 18.81 -15.73
CA PHE A 335 -8.58 19.76 -15.49
C PHE A 335 -9.06 20.90 -14.59
N ASP A 336 -8.13 21.45 -13.81
CA ASP A 336 -8.39 22.71 -13.13
C ASP A 336 -8.53 23.88 -14.15
N ALA A 337 -8.84 25.06 -13.66
CA ALA A 337 -9.05 26.25 -14.50
C ALA A 337 -7.80 26.58 -15.37
N SER A 338 -6.59 26.18 -14.97
CA SER A 338 -5.36 26.44 -15.68
C SER A 338 -5.27 25.67 -17.01
N TYR A 339 -5.86 24.49 -17.07
CA TYR A 339 -5.82 23.59 -18.23
C TYR A 339 -7.16 23.45 -18.96
N GLU A 340 -8.21 24.15 -18.52
CA GLU A 340 -9.57 24.08 -19.10
C GLU A 340 -9.60 24.28 -20.62
N ARG A 341 -8.67 25.08 -21.17
CA ARG A 341 -8.54 25.30 -22.62
C ARG A 341 -8.16 24.04 -23.39
N GLY A 342 -7.57 23.05 -22.75
CA GLY A 342 -7.21 21.76 -23.34
C GLY A 342 -8.37 20.78 -23.46
N GLN A 343 -9.55 21.10 -22.93
CA GLN A 343 -10.75 20.24 -23.01
C GLN A 343 -11.51 20.38 -24.34
N LYS A 344 -11.14 21.29 -25.23
CA LYS A 344 -11.84 21.61 -26.50
C LYS A 344 -11.38 20.73 -27.65
#